data_e369b8a22fa3fc0f177f388b88db4319
#
_entry.id   e369b8a22fa3fc0f177f388b88db4319
#
_cell.length_a   1.000
_cell.length_b   1.000
_cell.length_c   1.000
_cell.angle_alpha   90.00
_cell.angle_beta   90.00
_cell.angle_gamma   90.00
#
_symmetry.space_group_name_H-M   'P 1'
#
loop_
_entity.id
_entity.type
_entity.pdbx_description
1 polymer ?
#
loop_
_entity_poly.entity_id
_entity_poly.type
_entity_poly.pdbx_seq_one_letter_code
_entity_poly.pdbx_strand_id
1 'polypeptide(L)'
;TYIRKLCFDVGEALCSGAHMLELRRTRVGNFKEDLSLVTLQNVKDAITIYENEGDEFYLRKIIFPMEKMVSHLPKIFIRDTAVDAICHGADLAAAGVCYVDARLSTGDLVALMTLKKELIGFGNAKMNAMKIYKAKSGIVIKTNKVFMERGTYPHWSESKEKIRDQL
;
A
#
# COMPACT_ATOMS: atom_id res chain seq x y z
N THR A 1 15.05 -7.34 17.86
CA THR A 1 15.38 -7.98 19.17
C THR A 1 14.15 -8.67 19.71
N TYR A 2 14.30 -9.91 20.16
CA TYR A 2 13.22 -10.62 20.86
C TYR A 2 13.19 -10.19 22.31
N ILE A 3 12.11 -9.58 22.77
CA ILE A 3 11.99 -9.03 24.13
C ILE A 3 12.17 -10.13 25.19
N ARG A 4 11.68 -11.36 24.92
CA ARG A 4 11.92 -12.52 25.81
C ARG A 4 13.41 -12.80 26.02
N LYS A 5 14.21 -12.74 24.94
CA LYS A 5 15.66 -12.92 25.02
C LYS A 5 16.33 -11.76 25.78
N LEU A 6 15.87 -10.52 25.56
CA LEU A 6 16.37 -9.37 26.31
C LEU A 6 16.15 -9.53 27.82
N CYS A 7 14.95 -9.96 28.25
CA CYS A 7 14.68 -10.23 29.66
C CYS A 7 15.63 -11.29 30.22
N PHE A 8 15.86 -12.38 29.49
CA PHE A 8 16.80 -13.43 29.89
C PHE A 8 18.22 -12.88 30.03
N ASP A 9 18.72 -12.14 29.03
CA ASP A 9 20.10 -11.60 29.06
C ASP A 9 20.32 -10.60 30.21
N VAL A 10 19.30 -9.80 30.53
CA VAL A 10 19.33 -8.90 31.71
C VAL A 10 19.39 -9.72 33.00
N GLY A 11 18.62 -10.79 33.10
CA GLY A 11 18.64 -11.68 34.25
C GLY A 11 20.00 -12.33 34.47
N GLU A 12 20.65 -12.79 33.40
CA GLU A 12 22.02 -13.34 33.44
C GLU A 12 23.05 -12.29 33.89
N ALA A 13 22.97 -11.08 33.31
CA ALA A 13 23.88 -9.99 33.64
C ALA A 13 23.79 -9.55 35.12
N LEU A 14 22.59 -9.65 35.71
CA LEU A 14 22.35 -9.36 37.12
C LEU A 14 22.58 -10.56 38.06
N CYS A 15 22.95 -11.74 37.54
CA CYS A 15 23.07 -12.99 38.27
C CYS A 15 21.82 -13.36 39.10
N SER A 16 20.64 -12.89 38.70
CA SER A 16 19.38 -13.11 39.44
C SER A 16 18.38 -13.98 38.66
N GLY A 17 18.65 -14.23 37.36
CA GLY A 17 17.65 -14.75 36.44
C GLY A 17 16.53 -13.74 36.19
N ALA A 18 15.89 -13.84 35.04
CA ALA A 18 14.68 -13.06 34.72
C ALA A 18 13.87 -13.75 33.62
N HIS A 19 12.56 -13.49 33.61
CA HIS A 19 11.68 -13.93 32.56
C HIS A 19 10.65 -12.83 32.22
N MET A 20 10.14 -12.86 31.01
CA MET A 20 9.11 -11.94 30.56
C MET A 20 7.75 -12.37 31.12
N LEU A 21 7.16 -11.57 31.98
CA LEU A 21 5.84 -11.81 32.56
C LEU A 21 4.74 -11.50 31.56
N GLU A 22 4.78 -10.32 30.94
CA GLU A 22 3.74 -9.85 30.01
C GLU A 22 4.36 -9.00 28.91
N LEU A 23 3.75 -9.05 27.72
CA LEU A 23 4.13 -8.22 26.60
C LEU A 23 2.88 -7.81 25.79
N ARG A 24 2.65 -6.53 25.64
CA ARG A 24 1.60 -5.99 24.78
C ARG A 24 2.19 -5.15 23.67
N ARG A 25 1.85 -5.49 22.43
CA ARG A 25 2.24 -4.72 21.28
C ARG A 25 1.19 -3.64 21.00
N THR A 26 1.52 -2.38 21.25
CA THR A 26 0.61 -1.24 21.10
C THR A 26 0.69 -0.56 19.74
N ARG A 27 1.71 -0.91 18.92
CA ARG A 27 1.92 -0.33 17.60
C ARG A 27 2.64 -1.28 16.65
N VAL A 28 2.22 -1.31 15.37
CA VAL A 28 2.91 -1.97 14.27
C VAL A 28 2.93 -1.01 13.08
N GLY A 29 4.11 -0.51 12.70
CA GLY A 29 4.23 0.53 11.67
C GLY A 29 3.41 1.76 12.03
N ASN A 30 2.44 2.11 11.21
CA ASN A 30 1.52 3.23 11.43
C ASN A 30 0.22 2.86 12.16
N PHE A 31 -0.03 1.57 12.33
CA PHE A 31 -1.18 1.09 13.07
C PHE A 31 -0.89 1.14 14.56
N LYS A 32 -1.72 1.86 15.29
CA LYS A 32 -1.71 1.93 16.75
C LYS A 32 -2.92 1.18 17.27
N GLU A 33 -2.83 0.74 18.52
CA GLU A 33 -3.99 0.27 19.25
C GLU A 33 -4.95 1.44 19.47
N ASP A 34 -6.15 1.37 18.87
CA ASP A 34 -7.23 2.34 18.99
C ASP A 34 -8.60 1.62 19.00
N LEU A 35 -9.67 2.40 18.98
CA LEU A 35 -11.05 1.87 19.01
C LEU A 35 -11.43 1.02 17.79
N SER A 36 -10.62 0.98 16.76
CA SER A 36 -10.82 0.12 15.58
C SER A 36 -10.23 -1.28 15.76
N LEU A 37 -9.53 -1.53 16.88
CA LEU A 37 -9.00 -2.85 17.20
C LEU A 37 -10.14 -3.82 17.46
N VAL A 38 -10.12 -4.93 16.75
CA VAL A 38 -11.12 -5.99 16.87
C VAL A 38 -10.51 -7.33 17.20
N THR A 39 -11.29 -8.21 17.82
CA THR A 39 -10.88 -9.59 18.09
C THR A 39 -11.15 -10.48 16.88
N LEU A 40 -10.50 -11.65 16.83
CA LEU A 40 -10.82 -12.67 15.82
C LEU A 40 -12.29 -13.14 15.90
N GLN A 41 -12.89 -13.12 17.09
CA GLN A 41 -14.30 -13.43 17.26
C GLN A 41 -15.18 -12.40 16.55
N ASN A 42 -14.90 -11.10 16.69
CA ASN A 42 -15.65 -10.05 15.96
C ASN A 42 -15.56 -10.24 14.43
N VAL A 43 -14.39 -10.65 13.93
CA VAL A 43 -14.22 -10.95 12.50
C VAL A 43 -15.10 -12.12 12.08
N LYS A 44 -15.10 -13.21 12.86
CA LYS A 44 -15.92 -14.41 12.60
C LYS A 44 -17.40 -14.08 12.59
N ASP A 45 -17.87 -13.32 13.58
CA ASP A 45 -19.28 -12.93 13.70
C ASP A 45 -19.70 -12.08 12.50
N ALA A 46 -18.87 -11.11 12.09
CA ALA A 46 -19.14 -10.28 10.92
C ALA A 46 -19.21 -11.09 9.60
N ILE A 47 -18.33 -12.09 9.44
CA ILE A 47 -18.36 -12.98 8.29
C ILE A 47 -19.65 -13.82 8.31
N THR A 48 -20.03 -14.39 9.46
CA THR A 48 -21.23 -15.21 9.59
C THR A 48 -22.51 -14.41 9.26
N ILE A 49 -22.60 -13.14 9.71
CA ILE A 49 -23.72 -12.26 9.37
C ILE A 49 -23.76 -12.00 7.86
N TYR A 50 -22.61 -11.72 7.26
CA TYR A 50 -22.53 -11.50 5.82
C TYR A 50 -22.95 -12.73 5.01
N GLU A 51 -22.51 -13.94 5.41
CA GLU A 51 -22.86 -15.20 4.73
C GLU A 51 -24.35 -15.55 4.84
N ASN A 52 -24.97 -15.26 5.99
CA ASN A 52 -26.37 -15.61 6.25
C ASN A 52 -27.36 -14.54 5.74
N GLU A 53 -27.03 -13.28 5.84
CA GLU A 53 -27.96 -12.14 5.62
C GLU A 53 -27.55 -11.27 4.43
N GLY A 54 -26.32 -11.43 3.90
CA GLY A 54 -25.77 -10.57 2.83
C GLY A 54 -25.41 -9.16 3.31
N ASP A 55 -25.46 -8.87 4.63
CA ASP A 55 -25.18 -7.55 5.18
C ASP A 55 -23.67 -7.33 5.34
N GLU A 56 -23.11 -6.41 4.56
CA GLU A 56 -21.70 -6.04 4.60
C GLU A 56 -21.34 -5.01 5.70
N PHE A 57 -22.31 -4.47 6.43
CA PHE A 57 -22.11 -3.36 7.35
C PHE A 57 -21.03 -3.65 8.40
N TYR A 58 -21.08 -4.84 9.02
CA TYR A 58 -20.12 -5.24 10.04
C TYR A 58 -18.74 -5.54 9.46
N LEU A 59 -18.68 -6.17 8.28
CA LEU A 59 -17.42 -6.42 7.58
C LEU A 59 -16.71 -5.11 7.22
N ARG A 60 -17.43 -4.12 6.70
CA ARG A 60 -16.87 -2.81 6.31
C ARG A 60 -16.36 -2.00 7.50
N LYS A 61 -16.82 -2.27 8.72
CA LYS A 61 -16.28 -1.67 9.96
C LYS A 61 -14.96 -2.30 10.39
N ILE A 62 -14.72 -3.55 10.06
CA ILE A 62 -13.61 -4.37 10.56
C ILE A 62 -12.49 -4.46 9.51
N ILE A 63 -12.85 -4.63 8.23
CA ILE A 63 -11.91 -4.77 7.13
C ILE A 63 -11.69 -3.43 6.47
N PHE A 64 -10.45 -2.94 6.54
CA PHE A 64 -10.06 -1.70 5.88
C PHE A 64 -9.44 -1.96 4.51
N PRO A 65 -9.65 -1.04 3.55
CA PRO A 65 -8.99 -1.13 2.24
C PRO A 65 -7.47 -0.99 2.37
N MET A 66 -6.73 -1.60 1.44
CA MET A 66 -5.26 -1.60 1.43
C MET A 66 -4.65 -0.19 1.38
N GLU A 67 -5.38 0.77 0.83
CA GLU A 67 -4.98 2.18 0.74
C GLU A 67 -4.73 2.80 2.12
N LYS A 68 -5.37 2.29 3.17
CA LYS A 68 -5.12 2.73 4.56
C LYS A 68 -3.69 2.38 5.01
N MET A 69 -3.15 1.25 4.56
CA MET A 69 -1.78 0.83 4.87
C MET A 69 -0.73 1.81 4.34
N VAL A 70 -0.98 2.40 3.19
CA VAL A 70 -0.02 3.25 2.47
C VAL A 70 -0.23 4.74 2.71
N SER A 71 -1.09 5.11 3.66
CA SER A 71 -1.42 6.50 3.96
C SER A 71 -0.20 7.36 4.30
N HIS A 72 0.85 6.77 4.84
CA HIS A 72 2.10 7.42 5.26
C HIS A 72 3.14 7.55 4.14
N LEU A 73 3.01 6.77 3.06
CA LEU A 73 3.95 6.80 1.96
C LEU A 73 3.66 7.99 1.03
N PRO A 74 4.70 8.56 0.41
CA PRO A 74 4.49 9.46 -0.71
C PRO A 74 3.75 8.72 -1.83
N LYS A 75 2.91 9.43 -2.57
CA LYS A 75 2.03 8.86 -3.59
C LYS A 75 2.34 9.42 -4.96
N ILE A 76 2.23 8.56 -5.96
CA ILE A 76 2.20 8.94 -7.37
C ILE A 76 0.88 8.46 -7.97
N PHE A 77 0.18 9.36 -8.66
CA PHE A 77 -1.04 9.05 -9.37
C PHE A 77 -0.74 8.87 -10.86
N ILE A 78 -1.19 7.75 -11.39
CA ILE A 78 -0.84 7.24 -12.72
C ILE A 78 -2.03 7.40 -13.65
N ARG A 79 -1.77 7.71 -14.92
CA ARG A 79 -2.78 7.74 -15.97
C ARG A 79 -3.36 6.35 -16.21
N ASP A 80 -4.66 6.26 -16.43
CA ASP A 80 -5.38 5.00 -16.68
C ASP A 80 -4.73 4.18 -17.80
N THR A 81 -4.24 4.86 -18.85
CA THR A 81 -3.54 4.23 -19.98
C THR A 81 -2.20 3.58 -19.64
N ALA A 82 -1.62 3.89 -18.49
CA ALA A 82 -0.34 3.31 -18.03
C ALA A 82 -0.53 2.26 -16.94
N VAL A 83 -1.73 2.16 -16.34
CA VAL A 83 -2.00 1.25 -15.22
C VAL A 83 -1.78 -0.20 -15.61
N ASP A 84 -2.35 -0.64 -16.74
CA ASP A 84 -2.24 -2.04 -17.18
C ASP A 84 -0.78 -2.46 -17.40
N ALA A 85 0.05 -1.61 -17.99
CA ALA A 85 1.48 -1.88 -18.16
C ALA A 85 2.20 -2.10 -16.81
N ILE A 86 1.86 -1.31 -15.78
CA ILE A 86 2.38 -1.47 -14.42
C ILE A 86 1.88 -2.78 -13.81
N CYS A 87 0.62 -3.16 -14.02
CA CYS A 87 0.06 -4.44 -13.58
C CYS A 87 0.79 -5.65 -14.19
N HIS A 88 1.40 -5.48 -15.37
CA HIS A 88 2.26 -6.47 -16.00
C HIS A 88 3.73 -6.39 -15.55
N GLY A 89 4.06 -5.50 -14.60
CA GLY A 89 5.40 -5.38 -14.03
C GLY A 89 6.31 -4.38 -14.73
N ALA A 90 5.79 -3.54 -15.64
CA ALA A 90 6.58 -2.48 -16.26
C ALA A 90 6.96 -1.41 -15.23
N ASP A 91 8.12 -0.78 -15.44
CA ASP A 91 8.53 0.41 -14.69
C ASP A 91 7.73 1.64 -15.14
N LEU A 92 7.43 2.55 -14.20
CA LEU A 92 6.66 3.76 -14.50
C LEU A 92 7.53 4.78 -15.23
N ALA A 93 7.11 5.15 -16.44
CA ALA A 93 7.70 6.24 -17.20
C ALA A 93 7.07 7.60 -16.86
N ALA A 94 7.82 8.69 -17.09
CA ALA A 94 7.37 10.06 -16.82
C ALA A 94 6.04 10.41 -17.53
N ALA A 95 5.83 9.92 -18.74
CA ALA A 95 4.59 10.14 -19.50
C ALA A 95 3.34 9.53 -18.85
N GLY A 96 3.51 8.50 -18.01
CA GLY A 96 2.42 7.86 -17.26
C GLY A 96 2.03 8.58 -15.97
N VAL A 97 2.79 9.58 -15.52
CA VAL A 97 2.54 10.31 -14.27
C VAL A 97 1.53 11.41 -14.49
N CYS A 98 0.52 11.51 -13.60
CA CYS A 98 -0.41 12.63 -13.53
C CYS A 98 -0.06 13.58 -12.39
N TYR A 99 0.10 13.04 -11.19
CA TYR A 99 0.39 13.79 -9.98
C TYR A 99 1.48 13.09 -9.18
N VAL A 100 2.31 13.86 -8.49
CA VAL A 100 3.37 13.37 -7.61
C VAL A 100 3.34 14.13 -6.29
N ASP A 101 3.51 13.42 -5.18
CA ASP A 101 3.66 14.04 -3.86
C ASP A 101 4.95 14.86 -3.83
N ALA A 102 4.85 16.14 -3.43
CA ALA A 102 5.99 17.05 -3.38
C ALA A 102 7.12 16.58 -2.43
N ARG A 103 6.79 15.74 -1.44
CA ARG A 103 7.74 15.18 -0.48
C ARG A 103 8.62 14.07 -1.05
N LEU A 104 8.34 13.60 -2.27
CA LEU A 104 9.04 12.47 -2.85
C LEU A 104 10.52 12.79 -3.09
N SER A 105 11.39 11.96 -2.51
CA SER A 105 12.84 11.99 -2.71
C SER A 105 13.32 10.78 -3.52
N THR A 106 14.50 10.90 -4.11
CA THR A 106 15.12 9.78 -4.83
C THR A 106 15.45 8.64 -3.86
N GLY A 107 15.06 7.43 -4.20
CA GLY A 107 15.23 6.22 -3.38
C GLY A 107 14.04 5.90 -2.48
N ASP A 108 13.10 6.80 -2.29
CA ASP A 108 11.93 6.56 -1.45
C ASP A 108 11.06 5.44 -2.00
N LEU A 109 10.48 4.66 -1.07
CA LEU A 109 9.37 3.77 -1.38
C LEU A 109 8.10 4.60 -1.59
N VAL A 110 7.44 4.41 -2.72
CA VAL A 110 6.28 5.18 -3.14
C VAL A 110 5.10 4.29 -3.45
N ALA A 111 3.90 4.72 -3.08
CA ALA A 111 2.65 4.07 -3.45
C ALA A 111 2.20 4.54 -4.84
N LEU A 112 2.00 3.58 -5.75
CA LEU A 112 1.49 3.79 -7.09
C LEU A 112 -0.04 3.71 -7.03
N MET A 113 -0.72 4.81 -7.40
CA MET A 113 -2.18 4.96 -7.25
C MET A 113 -2.83 5.27 -8.59
N THR A 114 -4.04 4.78 -8.81
CA THR A 114 -4.89 5.23 -9.91
C THR A 114 -5.45 6.63 -9.63
N LEU A 115 -6.03 7.27 -10.65
CA LEU A 115 -6.75 8.55 -10.47
C LEU A 115 -7.98 8.40 -9.58
N LYS A 116 -8.53 7.19 -9.45
CA LYS A 116 -9.61 6.85 -8.52
C LYS A 116 -9.13 6.59 -7.10
N LYS A 117 -7.82 6.75 -6.83
CA LYS A 117 -7.17 6.51 -5.54
C LYS A 117 -7.09 5.03 -5.13
N GLU A 118 -7.15 4.11 -6.06
CA GLU A 118 -6.94 2.68 -5.85
C GLU A 118 -5.45 2.37 -5.84
N LEU A 119 -5.01 1.46 -4.97
CA LEU A 119 -3.61 1.07 -4.88
C LEU A 119 -3.25 0.07 -5.99
N ILE A 120 -2.32 0.46 -6.87
CA ILE A 120 -1.77 -0.42 -7.90
C ILE A 120 -0.65 -1.28 -7.31
N GLY A 121 0.29 -0.65 -6.60
CA GLY A 121 1.47 -1.33 -6.09
C GLY A 121 2.47 -0.38 -5.44
N PHE A 122 3.70 -0.86 -5.30
CA PHE A 122 4.83 -0.11 -4.76
C PHE A 122 5.99 -0.05 -5.74
N GLY A 123 6.74 1.02 -5.65
CA GLY A 123 8.00 1.18 -6.38
C GLY A 123 8.98 2.07 -5.66
N ASN A 124 10.22 2.07 -6.14
CA ASN A 124 11.27 2.95 -5.65
C ASN A 124 11.47 4.12 -6.61
N ALA A 125 11.48 5.33 -6.06
CA ALA A 125 11.66 6.55 -6.83
C ALA A 125 13.10 6.65 -7.38
N LYS A 126 13.23 6.76 -8.70
CA LYS A 126 14.52 7.03 -9.36
C LYS A 126 14.85 8.52 -9.40
N MET A 127 13.85 9.36 -9.22
CA MET A 127 13.97 10.82 -9.27
C MET A 127 13.12 11.44 -8.16
N ASN A 128 13.49 12.65 -7.71
CA ASN A 128 12.67 13.43 -6.79
C ASN A 128 11.48 14.09 -7.53
N ALA A 129 10.49 14.57 -6.78
CA ALA A 129 9.26 15.17 -7.31
C ALA A 129 9.54 16.26 -8.36
N MET A 130 10.51 17.16 -8.10
CA MET A 130 10.83 18.26 -9.01
C MET A 130 11.42 17.78 -10.34
N LYS A 131 12.26 16.73 -10.32
CA LYS A 131 12.81 16.13 -11.54
C LYS A 131 11.73 15.41 -12.32
N ILE A 132 10.81 14.69 -11.64
CA ILE A 132 9.68 14.02 -12.28
C ILE A 132 8.79 15.04 -12.99
N TYR A 133 8.48 16.17 -12.34
CA TYR A 133 7.66 17.23 -12.92
C TYR A 133 8.26 17.80 -14.21
N LYS A 134 9.59 17.94 -14.27
CA LYS A 134 10.31 18.46 -15.44
C LYS A 134 10.61 17.40 -16.51
N ALA A 135 10.52 16.12 -16.17
CA ALA A 135 10.88 15.03 -17.08
C ALA A 135 9.81 14.84 -18.15
N LYS A 136 10.21 14.90 -19.42
CA LYS A 136 9.34 14.58 -20.57
C LYS A 136 9.38 13.08 -20.93
N SER A 137 10.44 12.37 -20.56
CA SER A 137 10.64 10.96 -20.85
C SER A 137 11.55 10.30 -19.82
N GLY A 138 11.67 8.97 -19.88
CA GLY A 138 12.49 8.15 -18.99
C GLY A 138 11.71 7.52 -17.85
N ILE A 139 12.33 6.52 -17.21
CA ILE A 139 11.75 5.79 -16.08
C ILE A 139 11.91 6.63 -14.81
N VAL A 140 10.81 6.89 -14.12
CA VAL A 140 10.77 7.70 -12.90
C VAL A 140 10.63 6.83 -11.64
N ILE A 141 9.93 5.71 -11.72
CA ILE A 141 9.79 4.74 -10.63
C ILE A 141 10.15 3.35 -11.13
N LYS A 142 10.94 2.63 -10.36
CA LYS A 142 11.14 1.19 -10.52
C LYS A 142 10.05 0.46 -9.76
N THR A 143 9.22 -0.29 -10.47
CA THR A 143 8.14 -1.09 -9.86
C THR A 143 8.71 -2.26 -9.09
N ASN A 144 8.33 -2.42 -7.83
CA ASN A 144 8.79 -3.50 -6.97
C ASN A 144 7.73 -4.59 -6.78
N LYS A 145 6.52 -4.19 -6.46
CA LYS A 145 5.41 -5.12 -6.23
C LYS A 145 4.10 -4.51 -6.69
N VAL A 146 3.29 -5.32 -7.34
CA VAL A 146 1.95 -4.99 -7.83
C VAL A 146 0.92 -5.82 -7.09
N PHE A 147 -0.21 -5.21 -6.74
CA PHE A 147 -1.34 -5.83 -6.05
C PHE A 147 -2.59 -5.86 -6.93
N MET A 148 -2.75 -4.86 -7.80
CA MET A 148 -3.89 -4.76 -8.69
C MET A 148 -3.84 -5.87 -9.74
N GLU A 149 -4.97 -6.48 -10.02
CA GLU A 149 -5.10 -7.53 -11.02
C GLU A 149 -4.91 -6.98 -12.45
N ARG A 150 -4.33 -7.80 -13.31
CA ARG A 150 -4.17 -7.50 -14.72
C ARG A 150 -5.54 -7.40 -15.40
N GLY A 151 -5.67 -6.50 -16.36
CA GLY A 151 -6.93 -6.30 -17.07
C GLY A 151 -7.99 -5.49 -16.31
N THR A 152 -7.71 -5.01 -15.06
CA THR A 152 -8.60 -4.10 -14.34
C THR A 152 -8.75 -2.78 -15.09
N TYR A 153 -7.72 -2.34 -15.78
CA TYR A 153 -7.72 -1.15 -16.63
C TYR A 153 -7.44 -1.56 -18.09
N PRO A 154 -8.02 -0.84 -19.07
CA PRO A 154 -7.85 -1.19 -20.48
C PRO A 154 -6.39 -1.05 -20.91
N HIS A 155 -5.97 -1.94 -21.79
CA HIS A 155 -4.65 -1.87 -22.39
C HIS A 155 -4.51 -0.56 -23.22
N TRP A 156 -3.29 -0.03 -23.31
CA TRP A 156 -2.98 1.21 -24.02
C TRP A 156 -3.52 1.26 -25.47
N SER A 157 -3.46 0.15 -26.21
CA SER A 157 -3.99 0.07 -27.59
C SER A 157 -5.49 0.25 -27.67
N GLU A 158 -6.25 -0.35 -26.75
CA GLU A 158 -7.72 -0.25 -26.68
C GLU A 158 -8.18 1.15 -26.27
N SER A 159 -7.39 1.83 -25.42
CA SER A 159 -7.66 3.21 -25.04
C SER A 159 -7.52 4.19 -26.19
N LYS A 160 -6.63 3.92 -27.16
CA LYS A 160 -6.48 4.73 -28.39
C LYS A 160 -7.65 4.57 -29.36
N GLU A 161 -8.20 3.38 -29.49
CA GLU A 161 -9.34 3.11 -30.38
C GLU A 161 -10.59 3.84 -29.84
N LYS A 162 -10.87 3.75 -28.54
CA LYS A 162 -12.03 4.45 -27.95
C LYS A 162 -11.96 5.98 -28.06
N ILE A 163 -10.77 6.58 -28.07
CA ILE A 163 -10.60 8.02 -28.26
C ILE A 163 -10.80 8.41 -29.76
N ARG A 164 -10.44 7.54 -30.68
CA ARG A 164 -10.67 7.75 -32.12
C ARG A 164 -12.15 7.69 -32.51
N ASP A 165 -12.90 6.80 -31.87
CA ASP A 165 -14.34 6.62 -32.14
C ASP A 165 -15.21 7.71 -31.50
N GLN A 166 -14.65 8.60 -30.68
CA GLN A 166 -15.32 9.73 -30.03
C GLN A 166 -15.00 11.11 -30.67
N LEU A 167 -14.14 11.14 -31.69
CA LEU A 167 -13.75 12.33 -32.46
C LEU A 167 -14.31 12.28 -33.90
#